data_80a9f3ab8b1b1c15b1a420a500353c84
#
_entry.id   80a9f3ab8b1b1c15b1a420a500353c84
#
_cell.length_a   1.000
_cell.length_b   1.000
_cell.length_c   1.000
_cell.angle_alpha   90.00
_cell.angle_beta   90.00
_cell.angle_gamma   90.00
#
_symmetry.space_group_name_H-M   'P 1'
#
loop_
_entity.id
_entity.type
_entity.pdbx_description
1 polymer ?
#
loop_
_entity_poly.entity_id
_entity_poly.type
_entity_poly.pdbx_seq_one_letter_code
_entity_poly.pdbx_strand_id
1 'polypeptide(L)'
;APKPKAEARPRAATNGAASIVRVVVQGRPASSPRAAGEMLLKAFARWPSSGRAKFTITPGGFVVGDFPSRWSGGLAWESSAKDLDSLVRVAKPLVDACVTKKVLAAAKARTRVLTIGVDLMSDAEHAELVAVIDCDSGEIVRWTGKSYPTGGQEALLVQVADIESHLLEIADEKALVLGCHDLNMFSARARANQSPHGIRRQRCDAMAEATARFRPTVVLQHPHSTDSANIWRMPWACLARDYPSVRTYASGIGYFNWNGPARRPLREVLAGTRSESGVSDVVVKTR
;
A
#
# COMPACT_ATOMS: atom_id res chain seq x y z
N ALA A 1 -5.76 47.50 19.06
CA ALA A 1 -4.80 46.58 18.53
C ALA A 1 -5.21 45.15 18.86
N PRO A 2 -5.32 44.22 17.89
CA PRO A 2 -5.68 42.84 18.16
C PRO A 2 -4.48 42.10 18.81
N LYS A 3 -4.79 41.32 19.86
CA LYS A 3 -3.79 40.47 20.54
C LYS A 3 -3.24 39.39 19.57
N PRO A 4 -1.92 39.09 19.56
CA PRO A 4 -1.38 38.05 18.74
C PRO A 4 -1.94 36.68 19.16
N LYS A 5 -2.38 35.87 18.19
CA LYS A 5 -2.76 34.48 18.39
C LYS A 5 -1.52 33.72 18.83
N ALA A 6 -1.61 33.05 19.98
CA ALA A 6 -0.56 32.14 20.46
C ALA A 6 -0.32 31.02 19.42
N GLU A 7 0.88 30.94 18.92
CA GLU A 7 1.35 29.82 18.12
C GLU A 7 1.26 28.54 18.95
N ALA A 8 0.51 27.57 18.44
CA ALA A 8 0.43 26.25 19.05
C ALA A 8 1.83 25.59 19.00
N ARG A 9 2.45 25.39 20.14
CA ARG A 9 3.69 24.62 20.27
C ARG A 9 3.47 23.22 19.70
N PRO A 10 4.40 22.70 18.87
CA PRO A 10 4.32 21.33 18.39
C PRO A 10 4.27 20.38 19.60
N ARG A 11 3.23 19.56 19.68
CA ARG A 11 3.12 18.49 20.68
C ARG A 11 4.35 17.60 20.54
N ALA A 12 5.07 17.43 21.63
CA ALA A 12 6.19 16.49 21.72
C ALA A 12 5.72 15.11 21.27
N ALA A 13 6.49 14.48 20.38
CA ALA A 13 6.27 13.11 19.95
C ALA A 13 6.24 12.21 21.19
N THR A 14 5.11 11.53 21.41
CA THR A 14 5.02 10.49 22.43
C THR A 14 6.02 9.40 22.07
N ASN A 15 6.87 9.00 23.02
CA ASN A 15 7.89 7.94 22.90
C ASN A 15 7.28 6.52 22.75
N GLY A 16 6.15 6.36 22.07
CA GLY A 16 5.50 5.11 21.73
C GLY A 16 6.03 4.53 20.41
N ALA A 17 6.07 3.21 20.30
CA ALA A 17 6.38 2.53 19.05
C ALA A 17 5.44 3.03 17.93
N ALA A 18 5.98 3.30 16.74
CA ALA A 18 5.17 3.69 15.58
C ALA A 18 4.14 2.61 15.26
N SER A 19 2.91 3.01 14.94
CA SER A 19 1.89 2.06 14.46
C SER A 19 2.26 1.53 13.08
N ILE A 20 2.73 2.41 12.19
CA ILE A 20 3.16 2.09 10.82
C ILE A 20 4.60 2.55 10.61
N VAL A 21 5.43 1.70 10.02
CA VAL A 21 6.74 2.08 9.47
C VAL A 21 6.70 1.88 7.96
N ARG A 22 7.03 2.94 7.20
CA ARG A 22 7.12 2.89 5.75
C ARG A 22 8.54 2.61 5.30
N VAL A 23 8.71 1.61 4.46
CA VAL A 23 9.94 1.42 3.68
C VAL A 23 9.86 2.34 2.46
N VAL A 24 10.57 3.45 2.53
CA VAL A 24 10.63 4.45 1.47
C VAL A 24 11.73 4.08 0.50
N VAL A 25 11.39 3.71 -0.72
CA VAL A 25 12.36 3.36 -1.76
C VAL A 25 12.69 4.61 -2.58
N GLN A 26 13.90 5.14 -2.41
CA GLN A 26 14.38 6.27 -3.20
C GLN A 26 15.07 5.75 -4.46
N GLY A 27 14.35 5.79 -5.59
CA GLY A 27 14.70 5.25 -6.88
C GLY A 27 13.70 4.20 -7.38
N ARG A 28 14.00 3.58 -8.51
CA ARG A 28 13.16 2.56 -9.14
C ARG A 28 13.06 1.29 -8.29
N PRO A 29 12.06 0.43 -8.53
CA PRO A 29 11.94 -0.87 -7.87
C PRO A 29 13.22 -1.71 -7.96
N ALA A 30 13.35 -2.68 -7.07
CA ALA A 30 14.45 -3.63 -7.11
C ALA A 30 14.43 -4.48 -8.40
N SER A 31 15.61 -4.83 -8.91
CA SER A 31 15.76 -5.62 -10.13
C SER A 31 15.40 -7.11 -9.96
N SER A 32 15.19 -7.56 -8.74
CA SER A 32 14.81 -8.94 -8.44
C SER A 32 14.21 -9.07 -7.03
N PRO A 33 13.43 -10.14 -6.74
CA PRO A 33 12.92 -10.43 -5.41
C PRO A 33 14.02 -10.50 -4.34
N ARG A 34 15.17 -11.06 -4.66
CA ARG A 34 16.33 -11.11 -3.74
C ARG A 34 16.86 -9.71 -3.41
N ALA A 35 17.01 -8.85 -4.42
CA ALA A 35 17.43 -7.46 -4.20
C ALA A 35 16.41 -6.69 -3.36
N ALA A 36 15.11 -6.94 -3.52
CA ALA A 36 14.06 -6.41 -2.66
C ALA A 36 14.23 -6.87 -1.20
N GLY A 37 14.53 -8.15 -0.99
CA GLY A 37 14.84 -8.69 0.35
C GLY A 37 16.06 -8.04 1.00
N GLU A 38 17.12 -7.74 0.23
CA GLU A 38 18.28 -7.00 0.72
C GLU A 38 17.93 -5.55 1.11
N MET A 39 16.99 -4.92 0.40
CA MET A 39 16.48 -3.60 0.78
C MET A 39 15.71 -3.66 2.10
N LEU A 40 14.89 -4.69 2.33
CA LEU A 40 14.22 -4.89 3.62
C LEU A 40 15.24 -5.05 4.77
N LEU A 41 16.29 -5.86 4.57
CA LEU A 41 17.34 -6.00 5.59
C LEU A 41 18.01 -4.66 5.92
N LYS A 42 18.30 -3.82 4.90
CA LYS A 42 18.82 -2.46 5.10
C LYS A 42 17.84 -1.57 5.85
N ALA A 43 16.53 -1.69 5.56
CA ALA A 43 15.49 -0.95 6.27
C ALA A 43 15.41 -1.37 7.74
N PHE A 44 15.38 -2.67 8.02
CA PHE A 44 15.34 -3.19 9.39
C PHE A 44 16.61 -2.87 10.21
N ALA A 45 17.76 -2.77 9.56
CA ALA A 45 19.00 -2.33 10.21
C ALA A 45 18.98 -0.84 10.60
N ARG A 46 18.18 -0.02 9.90
CA ARG A 46 18.01 1.43 10.13
C ARG A 46 16.72 1.77 10.87
N TRP A 47 16.18 0.84 11.62
CA TRP A 47 14.87 0.96 12.26
C TRP A 47 14.76 2.23 13.12
N PRO A 48 13.70 3.04 12.98
CA PRO A 48 13.64 4.38 13.55
C PRO A 48 13.27 4.42 15.05
N SER A 49 12.91 3.29 15.64
CA SER A 49 12.45 3.20 17.03
C SER A 49 13.02 1.98 17.76
N SER A 50 12.97 1.98 19.09
CA SER A 50 13.34 0.82 19.92
C SER A 50 12.28 -0.27 19.99
N GLY A 51 11.03 0.03 19.58
CA GLY A 51 9.88 -0.88 19.66
C GLY A 51 9.52 -1.54 18.33
N ARG A 52 8.67 -2.57 18.41
CA ARG A 52 8.02 -3.19 17.25
C ARG A 52 6.87 -2.31 16.75
N ALA A 53 6.83 -2.02 15.46
CA ALA A 53 5.65 -1.44 14.83
C ALA A 53 4.53 -2.50 14.70
N LYS A 54 3.27 -2.06 14.58
CA LYS A 54 2.20 -2.96 14.19
C LYS A 54 2.34 -3.37 12.72
N PHE A 55 2.64 -2.41 11.85
CA PHE A 55 2.74 -2.63 10.41
C PHE A 55 4.04 -2.06 9.84
N THR A 56 4.63 -2.80 8.90
CA THR A 56 5.63 -2.28 7.97
C THR A 56 5.07 -2.39 6.56
N ILE A 57 5.10 -1.28 5.81
CA ILE A 57 4.56 -1.24 4.46
C ILE A 57 5.64 -0.93 3.42
N THR A 58 5.57 -1.58 2.27
CA THR A 58 6.39 -1.31 1.09
C THR A 58 5.57 -0.58 0.01
N PRO A 59 6.18 0.07 -0.99
CA PRO A 59 5.44 0.54 -2.16
C PRO A 59 4.85 -0.62 -2.98
N GLY A 60 3.93 -0.33 -3.90
CA GLY A 60 3.50 -1.22 -4.96
C GLY A 60 4.69 -1.58 -5.86
N GLY A 61 4.68 -2.78 -6.46
CA GLY A 61 5.79 -3.24 -7.28
C GLY A 61 7.13 -3.33 -6.54
N PHE A 62 7.11 -3.50 -5.22
CA PHE A 62 8.34 -3.71 -4.44
C PHE A 62 9.03 -5.01 -4.83
N VAL A 63 8.24 -6.02 -5.17
CA VAL A 63 8.66 -7.25 -5.84
C VAL A 63 7.99 -7.29 -7.21
N VAL A 64 8.77 -7.58 -8.23
CA VAL A 64 8.29 -7.67 -9.62
C VAL A 64 8.61 -9.05 -10.17
N GLY A 65 7.68 -9.63 -10.92
CA GLY A 65 7.84 -10.88 -11.63
C GLY A 65 7.06 -10.91 -12.93
N ASP A 66 7.24 -11.98 -13.69
CA ASP A 66 6.56 -12.15 -14.96
C ASP A 66 5.10 -12.55 -14.76
N PHE A 67 4.21 -12.00 -15.58
CA PHE A 67 2.83 -12.43 -15.65
C PHE A 67 2.76 -13.86 -16.22
N PRO A 68 1.81 -14.71 -15.77
CA PRO A 68 1.71 -16.09 -16.26
C PRO A 68 1.55 -16.15 -17.77
N SER A 69 2.41 -16.89 -18.48
CA SER A 69 2.37 -17.05 -19.93
C SER A 69 1.10 -17.75 -20.45
N ARG A 70 0.37 -18.45 -19.59
CA ARG A 70 -0.91 -19.09 -19.88
C ARG A 70 -1.94 -18.61 -18.86
N TRP A 71 -2.46 -17.42 -19.11
CA TRP A 71 -3.52 -16.85 -18.31
C TRP A 71 -4.90 -17.23 -18.89
N SER A 72 -5.73 -17.90 -18.10
CA SER A 72 -7.09 -18.28 -18.47
C SER A 72 -8.16 -17.55 -17.67
N GLY A 73 -7.75 -16.67 -16.77
CA GLY A 73 -8.64 -15.85 -15.97
C GLY A 73 -9.20 -14.65 -16.72
N GLY A 74 -10.20 -14.02 -16.14
CA GLY A 74 -10.78 -12.80 -16.67
C GLY A 74 -9.85 -11.60 -16.50
N LEU A 75 -9.88 -10.71 -17.45
CA LEU A 75 -9.29 -9.37 -17.32
C LEU A 75 -10.27 -8.43 -16.63
N ALA A 76 -9.75 -7.32 -16.14
CA ALA A 76 -10.55 -6.30 -15.52
C ALA A 76 -11.38 -6.81 -14.33
N TRP A 77 -12.64 -6.43 -14.29
CA TRP A 77 -13.54 -6.65 -13.16
C TRP A 77 -14.21 -8.02 -13.12
N GLU A 78 -14.01 -8.82 -14.14
CA GLU A 78 -14.57 -10.19 -14.21
C GLU A 78 -13.73 -11.23 -13.48
N SER A 79 -12.56 -10.83 -12.93
CA SER A 79 -11.67 -11.70 -12.19
C SER A 79 -12.35 -12.29 -10.96
N SER A 80 -12.47 -13.60 -10.91
CA SER A 80 -13.02 -14.35 -9.78
C SER A 80 -11.97 -14.58 -8.67
N ALA A 81 -12.40 -15.06 -7.52
CA ALA A 81 -11.48 -15.52 -6.47
C ALA A 81 -10.51 -16.61 -6.98
N LYS A 82 -10.99 -17.49 -7.86
CA LYS A 82 -10.17 -18.53 -8.49
C LYS A 82 -9.06 -17.95 -9.37
N ASP A 83 -9.31 -16.82 -10.00
CA ASP A 83 -8.29 -16.11 -10.79
C ASP A 83 -7.23 -15.50 -9.87
N LEU A 84 -7.63 -14.94 -8.74
CA LEU A 84 -6.71 -14.45 -7.70
C LEU A 84 -5.79 -15.60 -7.22
N ASP A 85 -6.32 -16.77 -6.92
CA ASP A 85 -5.53 -17.94 -6.52
C ASP A 85 -4.50 -18.34 -7.59
N SER A 86 -4.84 -18.17 -8.86
CA SER A 86 -3.92 -18.45 -9.97
C SER A 86 -2.76 -17.46 -10.00
N LEU A 87 -3.03 -16.17 -9.78
CA LEU A 87 -1.99 -15.14 -9.65
C LEU A 87 -1.14 -15.34 -8.40
N VAL A 88 -1.76 -15.69 -7.28
CA VAL A 88 -1.07 -15.98 -6.02
C VAL A 88 -0.08 -17.14 -6.17
N ARG A 89 -0.41 -18.19 -6.92
CA ARG A 89 0.52 -19.29 -7.19
C ARG A 89 1.81 -18.83 -7.90
N VAL A 90 1.75 -17.78 -8.70
CA VAL A 90 2.92 -17.17 -9.35
C VAL A 90 3.61 -16.16 -8.43
N ALA A 91 2.86 -15.35 -7.72
CA ALA A 91 3.40 -14.31 -6.86
C ALA A 91 4.06 -14.85 -5.58
N LYS A 92 3.52 -15.93 -5.00
CA LYS A 92 4.02 -16.48 -3.73
C LYS A 92 5.51 -16.86 -3.77
N PRO A 93 6.03 -17.60 -4.76
CA PRO A 93 7.46 -17.89 -4.86
C PRO A 93 8.34 -16.64 -4.92
N LEU A 94 7.87 -15.55 -5.52
CA LEU A 94 8.59 -14.28 -5.58
C LEU A 94 8.66 -13.63 -4.20
N VAL A 95 7.56 -13.66 -3.46
CA VAL A 95 7.53 -13.18 -2.06
C VAL A 95 8.43 -14.05 -1.18
N ASP A 96 8.39 -15.37 -1.32
CA ASP A 96 9.25 -16.30 -0.57
C ASP A 96 10.74 -16.04 -0.87
N ALA A 97 11.10 -15.71 -2.11
CA ALA A 97 12.47 -15.34 -2.50
C ALA A 97 12.91 -13.97 -1.94
N CYS A 98 11.97 -13.05 -1.76
CA CYS A 98 12.20 -11.75 -1.11
C CYS A 98 12.27 -11.89 0.42
N VAL A 99 11.28 -12.54 1.02
CA VAL A 99 11.12 -12.68 2.47
C VAL A 99 11.74 -14.00 2.95
N THR A 100 13.05 -14.10 2.77
CA THR A 100 13.84 -15.26 3.23
C THR A 100 13.77 -15.41 4.75
N LYS A 101 14.19 -16.56 5.30
CA LYS A 101 14.28 -16.78 6.77
C LYS A 101 15.03 -15.64 7.48
N LYS A 102 16.09 -15.10 6.86
CA LYS A 102 16.87 -13.98 7.40
C LYS A 102 16.06 -12.69 7.44
N VAL A 103 15.33 -12.38 6.35
CA VAL A 103 14.45 -11.20 6.29
C VAL A 103 13.31 -11.33 7.28
N LEU A 104 12.67 -12.49 7.36
CA LEU A 104 11.59 -12.75 8.31
C LEU A 104 12.05 -12.62 9.77
N ALA A 105 13.22 -13.14 10.12
CA ALA A 105 13.79 -12.99 11.47
C ALA A 105 14.04 -11.51 11.81
N ALA A 106 14.56 -10.73 10.86
CA ALA A 106 14.75 -9.29 11.04
C ALA A 106 13.40 -8.55 11.14
N ALA A 107 12.42 -8.92 10.33
CA ALA A 107 11.06 -8.36 10.38
C ALA A 107 10.39 -8.65 11.72
N LYS A 108 10.41 -9.90 12.19
CA LYS A 108 9.83 -10.33 13.48
C LYS A 108 10.36 -9.51 14.66
N ALA A 109 11.63 -9.10 14.63
CA ALA A 109 12.21 -8.26 15.66
C ALA A 109 11.71 -6.80 15.62
N ARG A 110 11.11 -6.34 14.51
CA ARG A 110 10.80 -4.93 14.24
C ARG A 110 9.33 -4.64 14.00
N THR A 111 8.56 -5.61 13.50
CA THR A 111 7.16 -5.41 13.14
C THR A 111 6.32 -6.66 13.40
N ARG A 112 5.01 -6.49 13.61
CA ARG A 112 4.08 -7.62 13.71
C ARG A 112 3.59 -8.07 12.34
N VAL A 113 3.35 -7.11 11.45
CA VAL A 113 2.84 -7.36 10.10
C VAL A 113 3.73 -6.67 9.08
N LEU A 114 4.09 -7.39 8.03
CA LEU A 114 4.81 -6.87 6.86
C LEU A 114 3.90 -6.97 5.64
N THR A 115 3.70 -5.87 4.92
CA THR A 115 2.96 -5.89 3.67
C THR A 115 3.87 -5.61 2.49
N ILE A 116 3.80 -6.46 1.46
CA ILE A 116 4.66 -6.44 0.28
C ILE A 116 3.81 -6.20 -0.96
N GLY A 117 4.10 -5.10 -1.67
CA GLY A 117 3.53 -4.85 -3.00
C GLY A 117 4.22 -5.72 -4.05
N VAL A 118 3.43 -6.44 -4.85
CA VAL A 118 3.92 -7.38 -5.86
C VAL A 118 3.28 -7.09 -7.20
N ASP A 119 4.10 -6.93 -8.23
CA ASP A 119 3.62 -6.79 -9.61
C ASP A 119 3.96 -8.05 -10.42
N LEU A 120 2.96 -8.51 -11.14
CA LEU A 120 3.14 -9.49 -12.22
C LEU A 120 2.88 -8.77 -13.55
N MET A 121 3.85 -8.76 -14.45
CA MET A 121 3.82 -7.95 -15.66
C MET A 121 4.16 -8.76 -16.90
N SER A 122 3.46 -8.48 -18.00
CA SER A 122 3.81 -8.86 -19.36
C SER A 122 3.72 -7.63 -20.28
N ASP A 123 3.94 -7.81 -21.57
CA ASP A 123 3.72 -6.74 -22.56
C ASP A 123 2.23 -6.37 -22.72
N ALA A 124 1.33 -7.29 -22.38
CA ALA A 124 -0.12 -7.17 -22.60
C ALA A 124 -0.94 -7.07 -21.30
N GLU A 125 -0.53 -7.77 -20.25
CA GLU A 125 -1.34 -7.86 -19.03
C GLU A 125 -0.48 -7.58 -17.78
N HIS A 126 -1.12 -7.11 -16.72
CA HIS A 126 -0.48 -6.98 -15.42
C HIS A 126 -1.46 -7.19 -14.26
N ALA A 127 -0.93 -7.59 -13.12
CA ALA A 127 -1.64 -7.65 -11.86
C ALA A 127 -0.82 -6.97 -10.76
N GLU A 128 -1.48 -6.17 -9.95
CA GLU A 128 -0.89 -5.45 -8.82
C GLU A 128 -1.45 -6.05 -7.52
N LEU A 129 -0.64 -6.86 -6.84
CA LEU A 129 -1.02 -7.60 -5.64
C LEU A 129 -0.37 -7.03 -4.38
N VAL A 130 -0.93 -7.36 -3.24
CA VAL A 130 -0.34 -7.11 -1.92
C VAL A 130 -0.40 -8.39 -1.09
N ALA A 131 0.77 -8.86 -0.64
CA ALA A 131 0.89 -9.93 0.35
C ALA A 131 0.92 -9.33 1.75
N VAL A 132 0.10 -9.83 2.65
CA VAL A 132 0.08 -9.49 4.08
C VAL A 132 0.68 -10.66 4.86
N ILE A 133 1.80 -10.42 5.52
CA ILE A 133 2.58 -11.44 6.22
C ILE A 133 2.49 -11.18 7.72
N ASP A 134 2.02 -12.16 8.47
CA ASP A 134 2.17 -12.19 9.92
C ASP A 134 3.62 -12.57 10.23
N CYS A 135 4.37 -11.66 10.81
CA CYS A 135 5.78 -11.89 11.11
C CYS A 135 5.99 -12.84 12.28
N ASP A 136 4.98 -13.07 13.14
CA ASP A 136 5.10 -13.99 14.28
C ASP A 136 5.00 -15.44 13.84
N SER A 137 4.07 -15.78 12.94
CA SER A 137 3.96 -17.09 12.31
C SER A 137 4.90 -17.26 11.11
N GLY A 138 5.19 -16.18 10.39
CA GLY A 138 5.90 -16.18 9.12
C GLY A 138 5.01 -16.51 7.92
N GLU A 139 3.71 -16.58 8.10
CA GLU A 139 2.75 -16.96 7.06
C GLU A 139 2.19 -15.74 6.33
N ILE A 140 1.89 -15.91 5.05
CA ILE A 140 1.08 -14.95 4.30
C ILE A 140 -0.38 -15.22 4.65
N VAL A 141 -0.95 -14.35 5.48
CA VAL A 141 -2.32 -14.51 6.01
C VAL A 141 -3.39 -13.92 5.09
N ARG A 142 -3.01 -13.07 4.16
CA ARG A 142 -3.93 -12.47 3.20
C ARG A 142 -3.21 -12.07 1.92
N TRP A 143 -3.89 -12.27 0.80
CA TRP A 143 -3.61 -11.64 -0.47
C TRP A 143 -4.75 -10.71 -0.84
N THR A 144 -4.41 -9.54 -1.34
CA THR A 144 -5.30 -8.58 -1.97
C THR A 144 -4.54 -7.88 -3.10
N GLY A 145 -5.06 -6.83 -3.65
CA GLY A 145 -4.39 -6.07 -4.71
C GLY A 145 -5.28 -4.97 -5.25
N LYS A 146 -4.97 -4.51 -6.45
CA LYS A 146 -5.67 -3.40 -7.06
C LYS A 146 -7.03 -3.79 -7.59
N SER A 147 -8.06 -3.12 -7.10
CA SER A 147 -9.46 -3.29 -7.52
C SER A 147 -9.97 -2.14 -8.40
N TYR A 148 -9.29 -0.99 -8.38
CA TYR A 148 -9.71 0.21 -9.11
C TYR A 148 -8.75 0.53 -10.25
N PRO A 149 -9.13 0.31 -11.51
CA PRO A 149 -8.32 0.63 -12.67
C PRO A 149 -8.31 2.14 -12.93
N THR A 150 -7.18 2.66 -13.39
CA THR A 150 -7.12 4.00 -13.96
C THR A 150 -7.56 3.98 -15.43
N GLY A 151 -7.89 5.15 -16.01
CA GLY A 151 -8.12 5.24 -17.46
C GLY A 151 -6.90 4.73 -18.23
N GLY A 152 -7.10 3.86 -19.19
CA GLY A 152 -6.04 3.21 -19.95
C GLY A 152 -5.53 1.88 -19.36
N GLN A 153 -5.84 1.56 -18.10
CA GLN A 153 -5.48 0.27 -17.50
C GLN A 153 -6.62 -0.77 -17.54
N GLU A 154 -7.84 -0.35 -17.88
CA GLU A 154 -9.03 -1.22 -17.83
C GLU A 154 -8.90 -2.48 -18.68
N ALA A 155 -8.20 -2.38 -19.81
CA ALA A 155 -8.04 -3.48 -20.75
C ALA A 155 -6.88 -4.44 -20.41
N LEU A 156 -5.95 -4.03 -19.52
CA LEU A 156 -4.70 -4.75 -19.29
C LEU A 156 -4.55 -5.20 -17.82
N LEU A 157 -5.25 -4.57 -16.90
CA LEU A 157 -5.15 -4.86 -15.48
C LEU A 157 -6.09 -6.00 -15.08
N VAL A 158 -5.54 -7.04 -14.49
CA VAL A 158 -6.35 -8.03 -13.77
C VAL A 158 -6.71 -7.44 -12.41
N GLN A 159 -7.98 -7.09 -12.23
CA GLN A 159 -8.47 -6.45 -11.02
C GLN A 159 -8.84 -7.49 -9.96
N VAL A 160 -8.50 -7.21 -8.71
CA VAL A 160 -8.99 -7.98 -7.57
C VAL A 160 -10.47 -7.64 -7.36
N ALA A 161 -11.35 -8.56 -7.72
CA ALA A 161 -12.80 -8.36 -7.65
C ALA A 161 -13.35 -8.45 -6.23
N ASP A 162 -12.73 -9.25 -5.38
CA ASP A 162 -13.11 -9.47 -4.00
C ASP A 162 -12.72 -8.28 -3.11
N ILE A 163 -13.68 -7.39 -2.87
CA ILE A 163 -13.51 -6.23 -1.99
C ILE A 163 -13.26 -6.64 -0.52
N GLU A 164 -13.80 -7.78 -0.07
CA GLU A 164 -13.57 -8.26 1.30
C GLU A 164 -12.10 -8.65 1.54
N SER A 165 -11.36 -9.00 0.47
CA SER A 165 -9.93 -9.29 0.58
C SER A 165 -9.09 -8.12 1.10
N HIS A 166 -9.57 -6.89 0.96
CA HIS A 166 -8.94 -5.68 1.46
C HIS A 166 -9.07 -5.48 2.98
N LEU A 167 -10.02 -6.19 3.61
CA LEU A 167 -10.40 -6.00 4.99
C LEU A 167 -9.83 -7.14 5.86
N LEU A 168 -9.09 -6.79 6.93
CA LEU A 168 -8.38 -7.77 7.72
C LEU A 168 -8.28 -7.32 9.19
N GLU A 169 -8.65 -8.20 10.13
CA GLU A 169 -8.35 -8.03 11.55
C GLU A 169 -7.01 -8.68 11.85
N ILE A 170 -6.00 -7.87 12.18
CA ILE A 170 -4.64 -8.34 12.48
C ILE A 170 -3.89 -7.32 13.37
N ALA A 171 -3.00 -7.80 14.21
CA ALA A 171 -2.20 -6.98 15.12
C ALA A 171 -3.05 -6.05 16.01
N ASP A 172 -4.22 -6.53 16.46
CA ASP A 172 -5.21 -5.82 17.26
C ASP A 172 -5.77 -4.56 16.55
N GLU A 173 -5.78 -4.56 15.23
CA GLU A 173 -6.31 -3.49 14.40
C GLU A 173 -7.26 -4.05 13.32
N LYS A 174 -8.20 -3.22 12.92
CA LYS A 174 -8.99 -3.41 11.71
C LYS A 174 -8.28 -2.70 10.55
N ALA A 175 -7.57 -3.46 9.73
CA ALA A 175 -6.76 -2.93 8.66
C ALA A 175 -7.52 -2.95 7.33
N LEU A 176 -7.47 -1.83 6.58
CA LEU A 176 -7.86 -1.73 5.19
C LEU A 176 -6.57 -1.64 4.36
N VAL A 177 -6.33 -2.64 3.52
CA VAL A 177 -5.13 -2.73 2.67
C VAL A 177 -5.51 -2.44 1.23
N LEU A 178 -4.91 -1.42 0.65
CA LEU A 178 -5.26 -0.88 -0.67
C LEU A 178 -4.10 -1.05 -1.66
N GLY A 179 -4.41 -1.45 -2.88
CA GLY A 179 -3.50 -1.35 -4.02
C GLY A 179 -3.25 0.10 -4.47
N CYS A 180 -2.54 0.27 -5.58
CA CYS A 180 -2.01 1.58 -6.00
C CYS A 180 -3.08 2.68 -6.07
N HIS A 181 -4.08 2.55 -6.92
CA HIS A 181 -5.10 3.58 -7.14
C HIS A 181 -6.41 3.35 -6.38
N ASP A 182 -6.49 2.32 -5.55
CA ASP A 182 -7.71 2.00 -4.80
C ASP A 182 -8.14 3.12 -3.86
N LEU A 183 -7.18 3.90 -3.35
CA LEU A 183 -7.48 5.08 -2.55
C LEU A 183 -8.39 6.09 -3.28
N ASN A 184 -8.36 6.12 -4.61
CA ASN A 184 -9.25 6.99 -5.39
C ASN A 184 -10.73 6.62 -5.26
N MET A 185 -11.06 5.39 -4.86
CA MET A 185 -12.44 4.99 -4.60
C MET A 185 -13.12 5.83 -3.50
N PHE A 186 -12.34 6.45 -2.63
CA PHE A 186 -12.82 7.34 -1.57
C PHE A 186 -12.97 8.80 -2.02
N SER A 187 -12.47 9.16 -3.20
CA SER A 187 -12.57 10.53 -3.71
C SER A 187 -13.97 10.83 -4.25
N ALA A 188 -14.60 11.89 -3.73
CA ALA A 188 -15.88 12.38 -4.27
C ALA A 188 -15.78 12.71 -5.76
N ARG A 189 -14.63 13.24 -6.22
CA ARG A 189 -14.39 13.54 -7.64
C ARG A 189 -14.34 12.28 -8.49
N ALA A 190 -13.73 11.21 -7.99
CA ALA A 190 -13.69 9.95 -8.72
C ALA A 190 -15.12 9.39 -8.93
N ARG A 191 -15.99 9.48 -7.91
CA ARG A 191 -17.39 9.08 -8.01
C ARG A 191 -18.20 9.94 -8.97
N ALA A 192 -18.04 11.27 -8.90
CA ALA A 192 -18.80 12.21 -9.73
C ALA A 192 -18.52 12.05 -11.24
N ASN A 193 -17.32 11.62 -11.60
CA ASN A 193 -16.88 11.48 -13.00
C ASN A 193 -17.10 10.06 -13.56
N GLN A 194 -17.81 9.17 -12.84
CA GLN A 194 -18.07 7.81 -13.28
C GLN A 194 -19.50 7.67 -13.83
N SER A 195 -19.64 6.85 -14.87
CA SER A 195 -20.97 6.39 -15.29
C SER A 195 -21.66 5.69 -14.11
N PRO A 196 -22.96 5.97 -13.83
CA PRO A 196 -23.69 5.33 -12.73
C PRO A 196 -23.69 3.79 -12.79
N HIS A 197 -23.60 3.22 -13.99
CA HIS A 197 -23.58 1.78 -14.21
C HIS A 197 -22.19 1.24 -14.57
N GLY A 198 -21.17 2.10 -14.53
CA GLY A 198 -19.79 1.69 -14.86
C GLY A 198 -19.14 0.90 -13.73
N ILE A 199 -18.26 -0.03 -14.09
CA ILE A 199 -17.55 -0.89 -13.12
C ILE A 199 -16.79 -0.10 -12.04
N ARG A 200 -16.19 1.02 -12.39
CA ARG A 200 -15.48 1.86 -11.42
C ARG A 200 -16.44 2.40 -10.35
N ARG A 201 -17.66 2.79 -10.74
CA ARG A 201 -18.67 3.26 -9.79
C ARG A 201 -19.11 2.13 -8.87
N GLN A 202 -19.38 0.95 -9.41
CA GLN A 202 -19.73 -0.23 -8.63
C GLN A 202 -18.61 -0.58 -7.62
N ARG A 203 -17.34 -0.50 -8.02
CA ARG A 203 -16.20 -0.69 -7.12
C ARG A 203 -16.15 0.36 -6.00
N CYS A 204 -16.36 1.64 -6.34
CA CYS A 204 -16.41 2.70 -5.34
C CYS A 204 -17.53 2.47 -4.32
N ASP A 205 -18.71 2.09 -4.78
CA ASP A 205 -19.88 1.89 -3.90
C ASP A 205 -19.68 0.65 -3.02
N ALA A 206 -19.21 -0.47 -3.58
CA ALA A 206 -18.89 -1.69 -2.83
C ALA A 206 -17.80 -1.45 -1.78
N MET A 207 -16.72 -0.75 -2.14
CA MET A 207 -15.64 -0.42 -1.20
C MET A 207 -16.15 0.51 -0.09
N ALA A 208 -16.98 1.49 -0.40
CA ALA A 208 -17.54 2.41 0.59
C ALA A 208 -18.44 1.67 1.59
N GLU A 209 -19.32 0.78 1.12
CA GLU A 209 -20.19 -0.05 1.95
C GLU A 209 -19.38 -0.97 2.86
N ALA A 210 -18.42 -1.71 2.28
CA ALA A 210 -17.55 -2.62 3.02
C ALA A 210 -16.73 -1.88 4.09
N THR A 211 -16.18 -0.71 3.75
CA THR A 211 -15.42 0.13 4.69
C THR A 211 -16.29 0.66 5.83
N ALA A 212 -17.51 1.13 5.53
CA ALA A 212 -18.46 1.62 6.54
C ALA A 212 -18.87 0.52 7.52
N ARG A 213 -19.13 -0.70 7.02
CA ARG A 213 -19.46 -1.89 7.83
C ARG A 213 -18.28 -2.35 8.68
N PHE A 214 -17.11 -2.45 8.08
CA PHE A 214 -15.89 -2.96 8.74
C PHE A 214 -15.32 -1.98 9.76
N ARG A 215 -15.41 -0.66 9.51
CA ARG A 215 -14.89 0.42 10.36
C ARG A 215 -13.38 0.29 10.61
N PRO A 216 -12.53 0.36 9.59
CA PRO A 216 -11.09 0.19 9.75
C PRO A 216 -10.51 1.24 10.70
N THR A 217 -9.48 0.85 11.44
CA THR A 217 -8.72 1.73 12.33
C THR A 217 -7.39 2.15 11.72
N VAL A 218 -6.89 1.34 10.76
CA VAL A 218 -5.64 1.56 10.03
C VAL A 218 -5.89 1.38 8.53
N VAL A 219 -5.28 2.25 7.71
CA VAL A 219 -5.31 2.13 6.25
C VAL A 219 -3.90 2.13 5.67
N LEU A 220 -3.59 1.10 4.88
CA LEU A 220 -2.30 0.88 4.24
C LEU A 220 -2.49 0.91 2.72
N GLN A 221 -1.85 1.86 2.03
CA GLN A 221 -1.91 1.97 0.57
C GLN A 221 -0.55 1.65 -0.05
N HIS A 222 -0.54 0.93 -1.17
CA HIS A 222 0.65 0.48 -1.89
C HIS A 222 0.77 1.11 -3.30
N PRO A 223 1.03 2.43 -3.43
CA PRO A 223 1.27 3.05 -4.72
C PRO A 223 2.69 2.74 -5.23
N HIS A 224 2.87 2.68 -6.56
CA HIS A 224 4.16 2.39 -7.19
C HIS A 224 5.13 3.56 -7.10
N SER A 225 4.79 4.67 -7.74
CA SER A 225 5.59 5.89 -7.70
C SER A 225 4.81 7.02 -7.05
N THR A 226 5.46 7.67 -6.09
CA THR A 226 4.88 8.82 -5.39
C THR A 226 5.94 9.89 -5.26
N ASP A 227 6.02 10.75 -6.27
CA ASP A 227 6.95 11.88 -6.35
C ASP A 227 6.27 13.22 -6.02
N SER A 228 4.98 13.19 -5.69
CA SER A 228 4.18 14.33 -5.24
C SER A 228 3.02 13.88 -4.34
N ALA A 229 2.88 14.49 -3.19
CA ALA A 229 1.76 14.25 -2.28
C ALA A 229 0.39 14.67 -2.88
N ASN A 230 0.38 15.55 -3.87
CA ASN A 230 -0.85 16.06 -4.48
C ASN A 230 -1.70 14.95 -5.13
N ILE A 231 -1.08 13.84 -5.53
CA ILE A 231 -1.77 12.69 -6.11
C ILE A 231 -2.76 12.09 -5.11
N TRP A 232 -2.38 12.02 -3.84
CA TRP A 232 -3.14 11.30 -2.79
C TRP A 232 -3.82 12.21 -1.77
N ARG A 233 -3.51 13.51 -1.77
CA ARG A 233 -4.02 14.46 -0.76
C ARG A 233 -5.53 14.47 -0.66
N MET A 234 -6.23 14.59 -1.79
CA MET A 234 -7.70 14.65 -1.79
C MET A 234 -8.34 13.33 -1.36
N PRO A 235 -7.96 12.17 -1.93
CA PRO A 235 -8.48 10.89 -1.48
C PRO A 235 -8.24 10.62 0.02
N TRP A 236 -7.06 10.93 0.55
CA TRP A 236 -6.78 10.82 1.99
C TRP A 236 -7.66 11.73 2.84
N ALA A 237 -7.85 12.98 2.43
CA ALA A 237 -8.73 13.92 3.13
C ALA A 237 -10.19 13.44 3.14
N CYS A 238 -10.69 12.91 2.02
CA CYS A 238 -12.03 12.33 1.95
C CYS A 238 -12.16 11.12 2.87
N LEU A 239 -11.21 10.18 2.81
CA LEU A 239 -11.23 8.99 3.64
C LEU A 239 -11.22 9.33 5.14
N ALA A 240 -10.32 10.23 5.57
CA ALA A 240 -10.24 10.64 6.98
C ALA A 240 -11.50 11.36 7.48
N ARG A 241 -12.16 12.16 6.61
CA ARG A 241 -13.41 12.83 6.92
C ARG A 241 -14.58 11.87 7.03
N ASP A 242 -14.72 10.97 6.06
CA ASP A 242 -15.92 10.14 5.89
C ASP A 242 -15.88 8.87 6.77
N TYR A 243 -14.69 8.47 7.21
CA TYR A 243 -14.47 7.27 8.06
C TYR A 243 -13.70 7.62 9.34
N PRO A 244 -14.33 8.21 10.35
CA PRO A 244 -13.67 8.69 11.57
C PRO A 244 -13.09 7.57 12.45
N SER A 245 -13.39 6.30 12.16
CA SER A 245 -12.73 5.16 12.79
C SER A 245 -11.25 5.05 12.41
N VAL A 246 -10.84 5.60 11.24
CA VAL A 246 -9.46 5.57 10.77
C VAL A 246 -8.60 6.52 11.61
N ARG A 247 -7.71 5.95 12.41
CA ARG A 247 -6.80 6.68 13.31
C ARG A 247 -5.42 6.89 12.70
N THR A 248 -4.98 5.94 11.89
CA THR A 248 -3.64 5.94 11.30
C THR A 248 -3.72 5.46 9.85
N TYR A 249 -3.04 6.16 8.95
CA TYR A 249 -2.97 5.78 7.56
C TYR A 249 -1.61 6.15 6.94
N ALA A 250 -1.21 5.41 5.93
CA ALA A 250 0.00 5.70 5.19
C ALA A 250 -0.02 5.10 3.78
N SER A 251 0.61 5.82 2.83
CA SER A 251 1.00 5.26 1.53
C SER A 251 2.42 4.71 1.61
N GLY A 252 2.69 3.53 1.06
CA GLY A 252 4.03 3.08 0.72
C GLY A 252 4.68 4.03 -0.30
N ILE A 253 5.98 4.27 -0.25
CA ILE A 253 6.61 5.29 -1.08
C ILE A 253 7.70 4.70 -1.97
N GLY A 254 7.42 4.62 -3.27
CA GLY A 254 8.43 4.59 -4.32
C GLY A 254 8.72 6.02 -4.77
N TYR A 255 9.79 6.62 -4.27
CA TYR A 255 10.12 8.02 -4.57
C TYR A 255 10.94 8.13 -5.84
N PHE A 256 10.26 8.17 -6.97
CA PHE A 256 10.83 8.38 -8.29
C PHE A 256 9.75 8.87 -9.27
N ASN A 257 10.20 9.38 -10.41
CA ASN A 257 9.34 9.72 -11.55
C ASN A 257 9.85 8.96 -12.79
N TRP A 258 8.94 8.32 -13.52
CA TRP A 258 9.28 7.59 -14.74
C TRP A 258 9.85 8.47 -15.84
N ASN A 259 9.41 9.73 -15.90
CA ASN A 259 9.67 10.67 -17.00
C ASN A 259 10.62 11.82 -16.62
N GLY A 260 11.35 11.70 -15.51
CA GLY A 260 12.28 12.75 -15.11
C GLY A 260 12.54 12.82 -13.59
N PRO A 261 12.99 13.98 -13.09
CA PRO A 261 13.19 14.17 -11.66
C PRO A 261 11.88 14.17 -10.89
N ALA A 262 11.93 13.83 -9.61
CA ALA A 262 10.76 13.90 -8.74
C ALA A 262 10.23 15.34 -8.66
N ARG A 263 8.89 15.49 -8.77
CA ARG A 263 8.19 16.79 -8.86
C ARG A 263 8.22 17.60 -7.57
N ARG A 264 8.39 16.93 -6.42
CA ARG A 264 8.40 17.57 -5.10
C ARG A 264 9.51 16.99 -4.23
N PRO A 265 10.06 17.75 -3.28
CA PRO A 265 11.03 17.24 -2.31
C PRO A 265 10.47 16.07 -1.51
N LEU A 266 11.31 15.06 -1.22
CA LEU A 266 10.91 13.86 -0.48
C LEU A 266 10.18 14.19 0.83
N ARG A 267 10.66 15.18 1.60
CA ARG A 267 10.04 15.58 2.88
C ARG A 267 8.56 15.97 2.73
N GLU A 268 8.19 16.66 1.63
CA GLU A 268 6.83 17.06 1.35
C GLU A 268 5.96 15.86 0.98
N VAL A 269 6.53 14.93 0.19
CA VAL A 269 5.86 13.67 -0.18
C VAL A 269 5.58 12.85 1.07
N LEU A 270 6.58 12.70 1.94
CA LEU A 270 6.43 11.93 3.18
C LEU A 270 5.35 12.51 4.09
N ALA A 271 5.35 13.83 4.29
CA ALA A 271 4.36 14.51 5.14
C ALA A 271 2.94 14.42 4.59
N GLY A 272 2.76 14.57 3.27
CA GLY A 272 1.43 14.63 2.66
C GLY A 272 0.80 13.28 2.31
N THR A 273 1.43 12.16 2.68
CA THR A 273 0.97 10.79 2.33
C THR A 273 0.77 9.90 3.56
N ARG A 274 0.56 10.49 4.72
CA ARG A 274 0.36 9.79 6.00
C ARG A 274 -0.44 10.61 6.98
N SER A 275 -0.97 9.97 8.01
CA SER A 275 -1.48 10.62 9.21
C SER A 275 -0.38 11.41 9.95
N GLU A 276 -0.77 12.44 10.71
CA GLU A 276 0.17 13.31 11.44
C GLU A 276 0.98 12.56 12.51
N SER A 277 0.41 11.50 13.08
CA SER A 277 1.04 10.70 14.13
C SER A 277 1.01 9.21 13.82
N GLY A 278 1.81 8.44 14.54
CA GLY A 278 1.85 6.97 14.48
C GLY A 278 2.58 6.41 13.25
N VAL A 279 3.19 7.23 12.39
CA VAL A 279 3.91 6.79 11.19
C VAL A 279 5.37 7.25 11.22
N SER A 280 6.28 6.32 10.95
CA SER A 280 7.71 6.58 10.78
C SER A 280 8.20 6.13 9.40
N ASP A 281 9.30 6.71 8.95
CA ASP A 281 9.86 6.46 7.63
C ASP A 281 11.28 5.89 7.73
N VAL A 282 11.57 4.85 6.94
CA VAL A 282 12.92 4.33 6.72
C VAL A 282 13.25 4.46 5.25
N VAL A 283 14.21 5.31 4.93
CA VAL A 283 14.62 5.55 3.54
C VAL A 283 15.71 4.57 3.13
N VAL A 284 15.47 3.82 2.06
CA VAL A 284 16.46 2.98 1.38
C VAL A 284 16.64 3.48 -0.05
N LYS A 285 17.89 3.48 -0.54
CA LYS A 285 18.20 3.88 -1.92
C LYS A 285 18.42 2.63 -2.76
N THR A 286 17.84 2.62 -3.94
CA THR A 286 18.25 1.70 -5.01
C THR A 286 19.56 2.20 -5.63
N ARG A 287 20.39 1.27 -6.07
CA ARG A 287 21.64 1.58 -6.78
C ARG A 287 21.34 1.96 -8.22
#